data_fb330be9b18e9d10b71cc2e75650dac7
#
_entry.id   fb330be9b18e9d10b71cc2e75650dac7
#
_cell.length_a   1.000
_cell.length_b   1.000
_cell.length_c   1.000
_cell.angle_alpha   90.00
_cell.angle_beta   90.00
_cell.angle_gamma   90.00
#
_symmetry.space_group_name_H-M   'P 1'
#
loop_
_entity.id
_entity.type
_entity.pdbx_description
1 polymer ?
#
loop_
_entity_poly.entity_id
_entity_poly.type
_entity_poly.pdbx_seq_one_letter_code
_entity_poly.pdbx_strand_id
1 'polypeptide(L)'
;HHKKAVEQGFYHPNISAVLILPTGAGKTTLSALKIASTLARKKKVIFLAPTHALVEQMTVDLQAMFPKEICSTVVTSAYDNLFIMDSPLQEIEVMTPERCLSMISFAPEIFTDVGLLVFDECHLLSPDRHNLRRSIDGMLCILAFNRAVPDADMLFLSAMLKNGEHFSKWIESITGRNTCYIDLLWKPSRQARGV
;
A
#
# COMPACT_ATOMS: atom_id res chain seq x y z
N HIS A 1 21.06 -0.77 -3.04
CA HIS A 1 19.94 -1.36 -2.30
C HIS A 1 18.67 -1.44 -3.15
N HIS A 2 18.26 -0.37 -3.84
CA HIS A 2 17.17 -0.40 -4.81
C HIS A 2 17.40 -1.46 -5.90
N LYS A 3 18.64 -1.62 -6.38
CA LYS A 3 19.02 -2.63 -7.35
C LYS A 3 18.66 -4.04 -6.87
N LYS A 4 18.98 -4.39 -5.62
CA LYS A 4 18.62 -5.70 -5.03
C LYS A 4 17.11 -5.93 -4.97
N ALA A 5 16.32 -4.88 -4.62
CA ALA A 5 14.87 -4.96 -4.62
C ALA A 5 14.31 -5.18 -6.03
N VAL A 6 14.86 -4.46 -7.02
CA VAL A 6 14.48 -4.62 -8.43
C VAL A 6 14.84 -6.00 -8.97
N GLU A 7 16.03 -6.51 -8.64
CA GLU A 7 16.49 -7.87 -9.03
C GLU A 7 15.58 -8.98 -8.48
N GLN A 8 14.92 -8.76 -7.33
CA GLN A 8 13.95 -9.71 -6.78
C GLN A 8 12.58 -9.66 -7.48
N GLY A 9 12.38 -8.74 -8.41
CA GLY A 9 11.20 -8.71 -9.28
C GLY A 9 9.89 -8.36 -8.57
N PHE A 10 9.93 -7.72 -7.39
CA PHE A 10 8.72 -7.38 -6.59
C PHE A 10 7.69 -6.56 -7.37
N TYR A 11 8.11 -5.82 -8.40
CA TYR A 11 7.26 -4.98 -9.24
C TYR A 11 6.51 -5.75 -10.33
N HIS A 12 6.85 -7.02 -10.55
CA HIS A 12 6.13 -7.86 -11.53
C HIS A 12 4.71 -8.17 -11.07
N PRO A 13 3.78 -8.39 -12.00
CA PRO A 13 2.44 -8.84 -11.69
C PRO A 13 2.44 -10.22 -11.01
N ASN A 14 1.39 -10.47 -10.23
CA ASN A 14 1.17 -11.69 -9.45
C ASN A 14 2.21 -11.93 -8.34
N ILE A 15 2.91 -10.88 -7.91
CA ILE A 15 3.84 -10.92 -6.79
C ILE A 15 3.43 -9.85 -5.78
N SER A 16 3.02 -10.27 -4.60
CA SER A 16 2.86 -9.36 -3.46
C SER A 16 4.23 -9.10 -2.82
N ALA A 17 4.37 -8.00 -2.08
CA ALA A 17 5.66 -7.69 -1.45
C ALA A 17 5.51 -7.00 -0.10
N VAL A 18 6.47 -7.27 0.79
CA VAL A 18 6.67 -6.56 2.05
C VAL A 18 8.04 -5.91 2.03
N LEU A 19 8.08 -4.58 2.02
CA LEU A 19 9.30 -3.79 1.94
C LEU A 19 9.56 -3.09 3.28
N ILE A 20 10.63 -3.45 3.95
CA ILE A 20 11.10 -2.80 5.16
C ILE A 20 12.29 -1.94 4.81
N LEU A 21 12.07 -0.62 4.81
CA LEU A 21 13.03 0.38 4.37
C LEU A 21 13.10 1.52 5.38
N PRO A 22 14.27 1.91 5.87
CA PRO A 22 14.40 3.07 6.74
C PRO A 22 13.82 4.33 6.11
N THR A 23 13.42 5.27 6.94
CA THR A 23 12.97 6.60 6.48
C THR A 23 14.04 7.24 5.58
N GLY A 24 13.65 7.79 4.45
CA GLY A 24 14.57 8.37 3.45
C GLY A 24 15.28 7.34 2.55
N ALA A 25 15.04 6.04 2.69
CA ALA A 25 15.66 5.01 1.84
C ALA A 25 14.93 4.79 0.50
N GLY A 26 13.98 5.66 0.14
CA GLY A 26 13.28 5.60 -1.16
C GLY A 26 12.10 4.63 -1.20
N LYS A 27 11.36 4.45 -0.09
CA LYS A 27 10.10 3.70 -0.07
C LYS A 27 9.17 4.15 -1.18
N THR A 28 8.99 5.45 -1.31
CA THR A 28 8.11 6.07 -2.31
C THR A 28 8.57 5.76 -3.75
N THR A 29 9.88 5.77 -4.02
CA THR A 29 10.42 5.42 -5.35
C THR A 29 10.19 3.95 -5.70
N LEU A 30 10.35 3.04 -4.73
CA LEU A 30 10.11 1.61 -4.97
C LEU A 30 8.61 1.32 -5.13
N SER A 31 7.74 1.96 -4.33
CA SER A 31 6.29 1.81 -4.52
C SER A 31 5.85 2.32 -5.89
N ALA A 32 6.45 3.41 -6.38
CA ALA A 32 6.16 3.97 -7.70
C ALA A 32 6.42 2.96 -8.84
N LEU A 33 7.44 2.13 -8.75
CA LEU A 33 7.70 1.07 -9.74
C LEU A 33 6.54 0.05 -9.81
N LYS A 34 6.06 -0.39 -8.68
CA LYS A 34 4.93 -1.35 -8.61
C LYS A 34 3.64 -0.71 -9.08
N ILE A 35 3.40 0.55 -8.68
CA ILE A 35 2.25 1.34 -9.12
C ILE A 35 2.28 1.52 -10.64
N ALA A 36 3.41 1.98 -11.21
CA ALA A 36 3.56 2.14 -12.66
C ALA A 36 3.33 0.84 -13.43
N SER A 37 3.87 -0.27 -12.94
CA SER A 37 3.64 -1.60 -13.52
C SER A 37 2.17 -2.00 -13.51
N THR A 38 1.41 -1.59 -12.49
CA THR A 38 -0.02 -1.86 -12.38
C THR A 38 -0.83 -0.98 -13.33
N LEU A 39 -0.55 0.32 -13.36
CA LEU A 39 -1.20 1.27 -14.27
C LEU A 39 -0.95 0.94 -15.75
N ALA A 40 0.25 0.48 -16.10
CA ALA A 40 0.57 0.03 -17.46
C ALA A 40 -0.31 -1.13 -17.94
N ARG A 41 -0.85 -1.92 -17.02
CA ARG A 41 -1.83 -2.99 -17.29
C ARG A 41 -3.29 -2.49 -17.28
N LYS A 42 -3.51 -1.18 -17.21
CA LYS A 42 -4.82 -0.54 -17.08
C LYS A 42 -5.61 -1.01 -15.86
N LYS A 43 -4.90 -1.35 -14.79
CA LYS A 43 -5.50 -1.68 -13.49
C LYS A 43 -5.36 -0.50 -12.53
N LYS A 44 -6.33 -0.36 -11.65
CA LYS A 44 -6.38 0.70 -10.62
C LYS A 44 -5.55 0.35 -9.41
N VAL A 45 -5.19 1.36 -8.65
CA VAL A 45 -4.38 1.24 -7.43
C VAL A 45 -5.13 1.88 -6.26
N ILE A 46 -5.22 1.15 -5.15
CA ILE A 46 -5.63 1.69 -3.85
C ILE A 46 -4.38 1.92 -3.02
N PHE A 47 -4.18 3.14 -2.57
CA PHE A 47 -3.08 3.50 -1.67
C PHE A 47 -3.63 3.82 -0.28
N LEU A 48 -3.27 3.01 0.71
CA LEU A 48 -3.71 3.17 2.09
C LEU A 48 -2.65 3.91 2.90
N ALA A 49 -3.05 5.02 3.49
CA ALA A 49 -2.25 5.79 4.45
C ALA A 49 -2.97 5.86 5.80
N PRO A 50 -2.25 5.80 6.93
CA PRO A 50 -2.86 5.57 8.25
C PRO A 50 -3.63 6.76 8.82
N THR A 51 -3.49 7.95 8.27
CA THR A 51 -4.17 9.18 8.76
C THR A 51 -4.61 10.07 7.61
N HIS A 52 -5.64 10.88 7.81
CA HIS A 52 -6.11 11.84 6.81
C HIS A 52 -5.01 12.80 6.34
N ALA A 53 -4.17 13.30 7.26
CA ALA A 53 -3.05 14.18 6.91
C ALA A 53 -2.04 13.48 5.97
N LEU A 54 -1.76 12.20 6.21
CA LEU A 54 -0.89 11.40 5.32
C LEU A 54 -1.58 11.06 3.99
N VAL A 55 -2.90 10.88 3.99
CA VAL A 55 -3.68 10.71 2.75
C VAL A 55 -3.55 11.95 1.86
N GLU A 56 -3.75 13.14 2.41
CA GLU A 56 -3.60 14.40 1.67
C GLU A 56 -2.18 14.58 1.14
N GLN A 57 -1.16 14.40 2.00
CA GLN A 57 0.24 14.50 1.60
C GLN A 57 0.57 13.49 0.50
N MET A 58 0.20 12.23 0.67
CA MET A 58 0.51 11.18 -0.31
C MET A 58 -0.20 11.42 -1.64
N THR A 59 -1.40 11.98 -1.62
CA THR A 59 -2.10 12.37 -2.85
C THR A 59 -1.30 13.40 -3.65
N VAL A 60 -0.78 14.44 -2.98
CA VAL A 60 0.08 15.45 -3.62
C VAL A 60 1.38 14.83 -4.14
N ASP A 61 2.03 13.98 -3.34
CA ASP A 61 3.28 13.34 -3.71
C ASP A 61 3.10 12.42 -4.94
N LEU A 62 2.03 11.63 -4.99
CA LEU A 62 1.72 10.77 -6.13
C LEU A 62 1.35 11.57 -7.38
N GLN A 63 0.59 12.67 -7.25
CA GLN A 63 0.31 13.59 -8.36
C GLN A 63 1.57 14.20 -8.96
N ALA A 64 2.53 14.56 -8.10
CA ALA A 64 3.82 15.10 -8.54
C ALA A 64 4.74 14.04 -9.17
N MET A 65 4.59 12.78 -8.74
CA MET A 65 5.44 11.68 -9.17
C MET A 65 5.05 11.10 -10.53
N PHE A 66 3.74 11.03 -10.81
CA PHE A 66 3.23 10.44 -12.04
C PHE A 66 2.83 11.55 -13.03
N PRO A 67 3.52 11.64 -14.21
CA PRO A 67 3.06 12.50 -15.29
C PRO A 67 1.63 12.14 -15.73
N LYS A 68 0.87 13.14 -16.18
CA LYS A 68 -0.53 12.94 -16.59
C LYS A 68 -0.72 11.94 -17.73
N GLU A 69 0.34 11.69 -18.51
CA GLU A 69 0.38 10.70 -19.59
C GLU A 69 0.40 9.25 -19.05
N ILE A 70 0.89 9.07 -17.81
CA ILE A 70 0.97 7.75 -17.15
C ILE A 70 -0.23 7.54 -16.23
N CYS A 71 -0.61 8.59 -15.49
CA CYS A 71 -1.73 8.57 -14.56
C CYS A 71 -2.47 9.91 -14.64
N SER A 72 -3.66 9.91 -15.20
CA SER A 72 -4.46 11.12 -15.37
C SER A 72 -5.16 11.54 -14.07
N THR A 73 -5.43 10.60 -13.19
CA THR A 73 -6.24 10.83 -11.99
C THR A 73 -5.65 10.18 -10.75
N VAL A 74 -5.20 11.02 -9.82
CA VAL A 74 -4.89 10.66 -8.43
C VAL A 74 -5.82 11.44 -7.54
N VAL A 75 -6.66 10.77 -6.78
CA VAL A 75 -7.71 11.39 -5.97
C VAL A 75 -7.66 10.90 -4.53
N THR A 76 -8.03 11.78 -3.61
CA THR A 76 -8.23 11.44 -2.21
C THR A 76 -9.70 11.17 -1.93
N SER A 77 -9.99 10.03 -1.35
CA SER A 77 -11.30 9.72 -0.76
C SER A 77 -11.36 10.13 0.72
N ALA A 78 -10.67 11.23 1.10
CA ALA A 78 -10.56 11.67 2.49
C ALA A 78 -11.88 12.21 3.06
N TYR A 79 -12.81 12.67 2.25
CA TYR A 79 -14.06 13.28 2.73
C TYR A 79 -15.18 12.25 2.83
N ASP A 80 -15.82 12.23 4.00
CA ASP A 80 -16.88 11.32 4.43
C ASP A 80 -18.22 11.47 3.67
N ASN A 81 -18.22 11.82 2.42
CA ASN A 81 -19.43 11.74 1.62
C ASN A 81 -19.72 10.27 1.28
N LEU A 82 -20.29 9.57 2.27
CA LEU A 82 -20.87 8.23 2.10
C LEU A 82 -21.89 8.15 0.96
N PHE A 83 -22.36 9.29 0.46
CA PHE A 83 -23.35 9.42 -0.61
C PHE A 83 -22.77 9.42 -2.03
N ILE A 84 -21.45 9.40 -2.21
CA ILE A 84 -20.82 9.32 -3.55
C ILE A 84 -20.28 7.91 -3.79
N MET A 85 -21.06 6.88 -3.46
CA MET A 85 -20.67 5.48 -3.72
C MET A 85 -20.90 5.07 -5.18
N ASP A 86 -21.58 5.89 -5.97
CA ASP A 86 -21.89 5.59 -7.38
C ASP A 86 -20.78 6.01 -8.37
N SER A 87 -19.70 6.63 -7.88
CA SER A 87 -18.60 7.02 -8.77
C SER A 87 -17.57 5.89 -8.86
N PRO A 88 -17.15 5.53 -10.08
CA PRO A 88 -16.08 4.52 -10.26
C PRO A 88 -14.78 5.02 -9.65
N LEU A 89 -14.01 4.11 -9.05
CA LEU A 89 -12.66 4.42 -8.57
C LEU A 89 -11.81 5.04 -9.67
N GLN A 90 -10.97 5.98 -9.30
CA GLN A 90 -10.00 6.58 -10.21
C GLN A 90 -8.77 5.67 -10.39
N GLU A 91 -7.81 6.09 -11.21
CA GLU A 91 -6.60 5.27 -11.48
C GLU A 91 -5.79 5.02 -10.22
N ILE A 92 -5.63 6.04 -9.37
CA ILE A 92 -5.05 5.91 -8.02
C ILE A 92 -6.01 6.57 -7.02
N GLU A 93 -6.50 5.79 -6.08
CA GLU A 93 -7.29 6.27 -4.94
C GLU A 93 -6.46 6.19 -3.66
N VAL A 94 -6.33 7.32 -2.96
CA VAL A 94 -5.62 7.41 -1.67
C VAL A 94 -6.64 7.56 -0.56
N MET A 95 -6.62 6.65 0.42
CA MET A 95 -7.60 6.64 1.51
C MET A 95 -7.04 6.00 2.78
N THR A 96 -7.80 6.06 3.87
CA THR A 96 -7.46 5.31 5.08
C THR A 96 -7.94 3.87 5.00
N PRO A 97 -7.35 2.93 5.79
CA PRO A 97 -7.81 1.54 5.86
C PRO A 97 -9.28 1.42 6.26
N GLU A 98 -9.75 2.25 7.19
CA GLU A 98 -11.13 2.27 7.66
C GLU A 98 -12.10 2.67 6.53
N ARG A 99 -11.70 3.67 5.72
CA ARG A 99 -12.48 4.09 4.54
C ARG A 99 -12.54 2.97 3.50
N CYS A 100 -11.40 2.36 3.20
CA CYS A 100 -11.33 1.23 2.26
C CYS A 100 -12.21 0.06 2.71
N LEU A 101 -12.13 -0.33 3.99
CA LEU A 101 -12.96 -1.39 4.57
C LEU A 101 -14.45 -1.08 4.44
N SER A 102 -14.84 0.17 4.73
CA SER A 102 -16.23 0.62 4.57
C SER A 102 -16.68 0.49 3.12
N MET A 103 -15.90 1.01 2.16
CA MET A 103 -16.24 0.95 0.73
C MET A 103 -16.36 -0.50 0.23
N ILE A 104 -15.44 -1.38 0.58
CA ILE A 104 -15.50 -2.80 0.23
C ILE A 104 -16.75 -3.47 0.82
N SER A 105 -17.15 -3.10 2.03
CA SER A 105 -18.29 -3.69 2.70
C SER A 105 -19.63 -3.31 2.06
N PHE A 106 -19.71 -2.09 1.51
CA PHE A 106 -20.95 -1.57 0.92
C PHE A 106 -21.03 -1.74 -0.60
N ALA A 107 -19.91 -1.65 -1.31
CA ALA A 107 -19.86 -1.68 -2.77
C ALA A 107 -18.59 -2.42 -3.28
N PRO A 108 -18.44 -3.73 -3.01
CA PRO A 108 -17.26 -4.49 -3.41
C PRO A 108 -17.02 -4.50 -4.93
N GLU A 109 -18.07 -4.34 -5.72
CA GLU A 109 -18.03 -4.34 -7.19
C GLU A 109 -17.21 -3.20 -7.78
N ILE A 110 -17.08 -2.05 -7.09
CA ILE A 110 -16.27 -0.92 -7.59
C ILE A 110 -14.77 -1.24 -7.61
N PHE A 111 -14.33 -2.27 -6.85
CA PHE A 111 -12.93 -2.69 -6.77
C PHE A 111 -12.52 -3.70 -7.85
N THR A 112 -13.41 -4.13 -8.73
CA THR A 112 -13.16 -5.19 -9.73
C THR A 112 -11.95 -4.92 -10.62
N ASP A 113 -11.67 -3.64 -10.95
CA ASP A 113 -10.53 -3.24 -11.77
C ASP A 113 -9.27 -2.92 -10.97
N VAL A 114 -9.29 -3.09 -9.65
CA VAL A 114 -8.12 -2.85 -8.82
C VAL A 114 -7.11 -3.99 -9.02
N GLY A 115 -5.86 -3.64 -9.31
CA GLY A 115 -4.77 -4.60 -9.49
C GLY A 115 -3.71 -4.53 -8.39
N LEU A 116 -3.77 -3.50 -7.52
CA LEU A 116 -2.78 -3.29 -6.47
C LEU A 116 -3.40 -2.59 -5.26
N LEU A 117 -3.15 -3.15 -4.08
CA LEU A 117 -3.31 -2.49 -2.80
C LEU A 117 -1.93 -2.13 -2.25
N VAL A 118 -1.65 -0.86 -2.02
CA VAL A 118 -0.46 -0.39 -1.29
C VAL A 118 -0.87 -0.05 0.13
N PHE A 119 -0.19 -0.61 1.12
CA PHE A 119 -0.43 -0.33 2.54
C PHE A 119 0.83 0.33 3.13
N ASP A 120 0.78 1.64 3.31
CA ASP A 120 1.90 2.37 3.91
C ASP A 120 1.86 2.28 5.44
N GLU A 121 3.05 2.34 6.05
CA GLU A 121 3.27 2.22 7.49
C GLU A 121 2.61 0.97 8.10
N CYS A 122 2.77 -0.17 7.43
CA CYS A 122 2.15 -1.44 7.83
C CYS A 122 2.58 -1.95 9.22
N HIS A 123 3.58 -1.34 9.88
CA HIS A 123 3.91 -1.62 11.27
C HIS A 123 2.72 -1.33 12.22
N LEU A 124 1.80 -0.46 11.83
CA LEU A 124 0.58 -0.15 12.58
C LEU A 124 -0.42 -1.31 12.61
N LEU A 125 -0.24 -2.33 11.78
CA LEU A 125 -0.99 -3.58 11.86
C LEU A 125 -0.61 -4.44 13.06
N SER A 126 0.58 -4.21 13.65
CA SER A 126 0.94 -4.86 14.90
C SER A 126 0.13 -4.28 16.07
N PRO A 127 -0.66 -5.11 16.78
CA PRO A 127 -1.50 -4.61 17.85
C PRO A 127 -0.67 -4.06 19.00
N ASP A 128 -0.98 -2.85 19.43
CA ASP A 128 -0.46 -2.18 20.60
C ASP A 128 -1.63 -1.63 21.40
N ARG A 129 -1.44 -1.36 22.70
CA ARG A 129 -2.48 -0.82 23.59
C ARG A 129 -3.09 0.49 23.09
N HIS A 130 -2.30 1.30 22.36
CA HIS A 130 -2.72 2.61 21.86
C HIS A 130 -3.33 2.58 20.45
N ASN A 131 -3.11 1.52 19.66
CA ASN A 131 -3.55 1.44 18.27
C ASN A 131 -4.42 0.21 17.94
N LEU A 132 -4.88 -0.54 18.95
CA LEU A 132 -5.56 -1.82 18.78
C LEU A 132 -6.71 -1.75 17.75
N ARG A 133 -7.55 -0.71 17.83
CA ARG A 133 -8.68 -0.54 16.91
C ARG A 133 -8.19 -0.40 15.45
N ARG A 134 -7.22 0.50 15.20
CA ARG A 134 -6.65 0.70 13.87
C ARG A 134 -5.98 -0.54 13.31
N SER A 135 -5.29 -1.28 14.18
CA SER A 135 -4.68 -2.56 13.82
C SER A 135 -5.74 -3.57 13.36
N ILE A 136 -6.84 -3.70 14.09
CA ILE A 136 -7.95 -4.58 13.71
C ILE A 136 -8.59 -4.13 12.40
N ASP A 137 -8.92 -2.84 12.28
CA ASP A 137 -9.54 -2.29 11.06
C ASP A 137 -8.63 -2.50 9.83
N GLY A 138 -7.32 -2.29 9.98
CA GLY A 138 -6.34 -2.55 8.94
C GLY A 138 -6.25 -4.03 8.55
N MET A 139 -6.24 -4.94 9.51
CA MET A 139 -6.25 -6.39 9.25
C MET A 139 -7.54 -6.83 8.56
N LEU A 140 -8.69 -6.33 9.01
CA LEU A 140 -9.98 -6.60 8.39
C LEU A 140 -10.04 -6.04 6.97
N CYS A 141 -9.46 -4.86 6.72
CA CYS A 141 -9.36 -4.26 5.39
C CYS A 141 -8.58 -5.18 4.44
N ILE A 142 -7.44 -5.72 4.86
CA ILE A 142 -6.62 -6.64 4.05
C ILE A 142 -7.42 -7.89 3.70
N LEU A 143 -8.08 -8.51 4.69
CA LEU A 143 -8.87 -9.72 4.47
C LEU A 143 -10.08 -9.48 3.57
N ALA A 144 -10.81 -8.37 3.78
CA ALA A 144 -11.94 -7.98 2.96
C ALA A 144 -11.51 -7.69 1.51
N PHE A 145 -10.38 -6.98 1.34
CA PHE A 145 -9.81 -6.69 0.03
C PHE A 145 -9.41 -7.96 -0.70
N ASN A 146 -8.69 -8.86 -0.04
CA ASN A 146 -8.30 -10.15 -0.65
C ASN A 146 -9.51 -10.98 -1.10
N ARG A 147 -10.60 -10.92 -0.33
CA ARG A 147 -11.85 -11.61 -0.69
C ARG A 147 -12.55 -10.95 -1.88
N ALA A 148 -12.57 -9.61 -1.94
CA ALA A 148 -13.24 -8.85 -3.00
C ALA A 148 -12.46 -8.89 -4.32
N VAL A 149 -11.12 -8.86 -4.25
CA VAL A 149 -10.22 -8.78 -5.40
C VAL A 149 -9.08 -9.79 -5.25
N PRO A 150 -9.34 -11.11 -5.36
CA PRO A 150 -8.34 -12.15 -5.10
C PRO A 150 -7.15 -12.10 -6.08
N ASP A 151 -7.32 -11.46 -7.23
CA ASP A 151 -6.29 -11.33 -8.26
C ASP A 151 -5.41 -10.08 -8.13
N ALA A 152 -5.68 -9.18 -7.19
CA ALA A 152 -4.85 -8.02 -6.96
C ALA A 152 -3.59 -8.35 -6.16
N ASP A 153 -2.50 -7.67 -6.50
CA ASP A 153 -1.27 -7.72 -5.71
C ASP A 153 -1.39 -6.83 -4.46
N MET A 154 -0.58 -7.13 -3.45
CA MET A 154 -0.47 -6.30 -2.25
C MET A 154 0.98 -5.87 -2.03
N LEU A 155 1.18 -4.59 -1.72
CA LEU A 155 2.48 -4.01 -1.40
C LEU A 155 2.41 -3.37 -0.02
N PHE A 156 3.19 -3.89 0.91
CA PHE A 156 3.29 -3.39 2.28
C PHE A 156 4.59 -2.63 2.47
N LEU A 157 4.50 -1.42 2.99
CA LEU A 157 5.64 -0.53 3.22
C LEU A 157 5.76 -0.23 4.72
N SER A 158 6.98 -0.29 5.25
CA SER A 158 7.24 0.16 6.62
C SER A 158 8.69 0.62 6.79
N ALA A 159 8.91 1.54 7.74
CA ALA A 159 10.24 1.89 8.20
C ALA A 159 10.81 0.86 9.18
N MET A 160 9.95 0.15 9.90
CA MET A 160 10.31 -0.90 10.84
C MET A 160 9.14 -1.89 11.02
N LEU A 161 9.45 -3.16 10.92
CA LEU A 161 8.50 -4.23 11.24
C LEU A 161 9.28 -5.39 11.87
N LYS A 162 9.08 -5.65 13.16
CA LYS A 162 9.87 -6.64 13.91
C LYS A 162 9.76 -8.06 13.35
N ASN A 163 8.62 -8.43 12.81
CA ASN A 163 8.31 -9.77 12.31
C ASN A 163 7.93 -9.76 10.81
N GLY A 164 8.65 -8.99 10.00
CA GLY A 164 8.33 -8.78 8.58
C GLY A 164 8.28 -10.08 7.76
N GLU A 165 9.17 -11.03 8.04
CA GLU A 165 9.16 -12.35 7.38
C GLU A 165 7.91 -13.17 7.75
N HIS A 166 7.51 -13.18 9.01
CA HIS A 166 6.27 -13.83 9.43
C HIS A 166 5.04 -13.17 8.82
N PHE A 167 5.06 -11.85 8.73
CA PHE A 167 4.00 -11.09 8.09
C PHE A 167 3.90 -11.41 6.59
N SER A 168 5.03 -11.51 5.87
CA SER A 168 5.03 -11.90 4.46
C SER A 168 4.48 -13.31 4.24
N LYS A 169 4.85 -14.27 5.09
CA LYS A 169 4.30 -15.64 5.06
C LYS A 169 2.80 -15.68 5.35
N TRP A 170 2.33 -14.81 6.25
CA TRP A 170 0.89 -14.67 6.49
C TRP A 170 0.16 -14.14 5.25
N ILE A 171 0.68 -13.08 4.60
CA ILE A 171 0.13 -12.58 3.33
C ILE A 171 0.10 -13.70 2.28
N GLU A 172 1.19 -14.46 2.15
CA GLU A 172 1.26 -15.58 1.22
C GLU A 172 0.19 -16.64 1.52
N SER A 173 -0.05 -16.94 2.80
CA SER A 173 -1.06 -17.91 3.22
C SER A 173 -2.50 -17.50 2.93
N ILE A 174 -2.82 -16.19 3.03
CA ILE A 174 -4.19 -15.70 2.77
C ILE A 174 -4.45 -15.43 1.29
N THR A 175 -3.40 -15.09 0.52
CA THR A 175 -3.53 -14.81 -0.92
C THR A 175 -3.30 -16.04 -1.79
N GLY A 176 -2.61 -17.05 -1.29
CA GLY A 176 -2.14 -18.21 -2.07
C GLY A 176 -1.07 -17.84 -3.10
N ARG A 177 -0.41 -16.69 -2.97
CA ARG A 177 0.53 -16.11 -3.94
C ARG A 177 1.89 -15.87 -3.31
N ASN A 178 2.94 -15.95 -4.12
CA ASN A 178 4.29 -15.61 -3.68
C ASN A 178 4.36 -14.18 -3.17
N THR A 179 4.95 -14.01 -1.99
CA THR A 179 5.15 -12.70 -1.36
C THR A 179 6.65 -12.44 -1.19
N CYS A 180 7.15 -11.44 -1.89
CA CYS A 180 8.54 -11.03 -1.81
C CYS A 180 8.79 -10.28 -0.50
N TYR A 181 9.74 -10.73 0.32
CA TYR A 181 10.17 -10.02 1.52
C TYR A 181 11.52 -9.35 1.31
N ILE A 182 11.56 -8.04 1.47
CA ILE A 182 12.77 -7.23 1.30
C ILE A 182 12.97 -6.38 2.55
N ASP A 183 14.04 -6.67 3.28
CA ASP A 183 14.48 -5.89 4.44
C ASP A 183 15.85 -5.27 4.14
N LEU A 184 15.88 -3.95 4.12
CA LEU A 184 17.08 -3.17 3.88
C LEU A 184 17.46 -2.40 5.15
N LEU A 185 18.25 -3.00 5.99
CA LEU A 185 18.73 -2.44 7.26
C LEU A 185 19.64 -1.20 7.12
N TRP A 186 19.99 -0.80 5.90
CA TRP A 186 20.91 0.29 5.65
C TRP A 186 20.26 1.66 5.71
N LYS A 187 20.86 2.59 6.47
CA LYS A 187 20.48 4.00 6.50
C LYS A 187 21.42 4.82 5.60
N PRO A 188 20.89 5.62 4.66
CA PRO A 188 21.69 6.44 3.75
C PRO A 188 22.43 7.61 4.45
N SER A 189 22.03 7.98 5.65
CA SER A 189 22.64 9.07 6.43
C SER A 189 23.48 8.53 7.59
N ARG A 190 24.73 9.01 7.68
CA ARG A 190 25.54 8.82 8.89
C ARG A 190 24.91 9.64 10.03
N GLN A 191 24.29 8.97 10.99
CA GLN A 191 23.97 9.61 12.25
C GLN A 191 25.27 9.71 13.07
N ALA A 192 25.82 10.92 13.21
CA ALA A 192 26.84 11.19 14.23
C ALA A 192 26.14 11.00 15.59
N ARG A 193 26.47 9.94 16.31
CA ARG A 193 26.15 9.80 17.73
C ARG A 193 27.16 10.68 18.44
N GLY A 194 26.75 11.86 18.93
CA GLY A 194 27.50 12.62 19.92
C GLY A 194 27.62 11.76 21.17
N VAL A 195 28.85 11.70 21.69
CA VAL A 195 29.21 11.14 23.00
C VAL A 195 28.94 12.23 24.03
#